data_b10747b2ac0e4a239fadbd43d64fb129
#
_entry.id   b10747b2ac0e4a239fadbd43d64fb129
#
_cell.length_a   1.000
_cell.length_b   1.000
_cell.length_c   1.000
_cell.angle_alpha   90.00
_cell.angle_beta   90.00
_cell.angle_gamma   90.00
#
_symmetry.space_group_name_H-M   'P 1'
#
loop_
_entity.id
_entity.type
_entity.pdbx_description
1 polymer ?
#
loop_
_entity_poly.entity_id
_entity_poly.type
_entity_poly.pdbx_seq_one_letter_code
_entity_poly.pdbx_strand_id
1 'polypeptide(L)'
;MNPFLELFDKKRMPLIMSLPVNDASLARAAFEAGADAVKVHINLHHAAGGEDLGGYDENREVFARIFREALGPVGIVPGAGCEAVMKDAEQVKTAPFDFISFYTAHLPTAFLPTRQCLMAAAACGFTPDEVSQYEALGAGVVEASVMPHEGYGRPLSFADLVTYRLLSQSTRLPVVVPTQRRIEPSDVEYLCRAGVSGLMIGAIVTGKTEKTIVDAIRCFRRAIDAL
;
A
#
# COMPACT_ATOMS: atom_id res chain seq x y z
N MET A 1 9.20 14.61 -11.07
CA MET A 1 9.28 13.72 -9.87
C MET A 1 8.05 12.84 -9.87
N ASN A 2 8.11 11.63 -9.32
CA ASN A 2 6.94 10.72 -9.28
C ASN A 2 5.94 11.25 -8.26
N PRO A 3 4.62 11.42 -8.60
CA PRO A 3 3.63 12.01 -7.69
C PRO A 3 3.45 11.27 -6.36
N PHE A 4 3.66 9.95 -6.36
CA PHE A 4 3.58 9.17 -5.13
C PHE A 4 4.75 9.46 -4.17
N LEU A 5 5.97 9.60 -4.70
CA LEU A 5 7.14 9.97 -3.88
C LEU A 5 7.01 11.38 -3.31
N GLU A 6 6.45 12.32 -4.07
CA GLU A 6 6.23 13.69 -3.59
C GLU A 6 5.31 13.77 -2.37
N LEU A 7 4.46 12.77 -2.12
CA LEU A 7 3.62 12.74 -0.92
C LEU A 7 4.47 12.70 0.35
N PHE A 8 5.58 11.96 0.34
CA PHE A 8 6.46 11.82 1.52
C PHE A 8 7.27 13.07 1.82
N ASP A 9 7.47 13.95 0.82
CA ASP A 9 8.10 15.26 1.01
C ASP A 9 7.10 16.30 1.51
N LYS A 10 5.83 16.21 1.08
CA LYS A 10 4.78 17.21 1.32
C LYS A 10 3.92 16.93 2.54
N LYS A 11 3.81 15.68 2.95
CA LYS A 11 2.94 15.20 4.03
C LYS A 11 3.77 14.56 5.13
N ARG A 12 3.38 14.81 6.37
CA ARG A 12 4.04 14.18 7.51
C ARG A 12 3.87 12.66 7.53
N MET A 13 2.68 12.19 7.15
CA MET A 13 2.34 10.76 7.02
C MET A 13 1.23 10.61 5.96
N PRO A 14 1.57 10.32 4.69
CA PRO A 14 0.59 9.99 3.68
C PRO A 14 -0.34 8.86 4.12
N LEU A 15 -1.64 9.02 3.86
CA LEU A 15 -2.69 8.03 4.11
C LEU A 15 -3.11 7.38 2.80
N ILE A 16 -2.83 6.10 2.63
CA ILE A 16 -3.12 5.32 1.44
C ILE A 16 -4.31 4.41 1.70
N MET A 17 -5.31 4.39 0.83
CA MET A 17 -6.40 3.42 0.90
C MET A 17 -6.11 2.23 -0.02
N SER A 18 -5.93 1.03 0.56
CA SER A 18 -5.88 -0.23 -0.17
C SER A 18 -7.31 -0.73 -0.36
N LEU A 19 -7.84 -0.62 -1.58
CA LEU A 19 -9.24 -0.93 -1.87
C LEU A 19 -9.53 -2.43 -1.67
N PRO A 20 -10.67 -2.79 -1.05
CA PRO A 20 -11.06 -4.20 -0.87
C PRO A 20 -11.41 -4.89 -2.20
N VAL A 21 -11.93 -4.13 -3.14
CA VAL A 21 -12.25 -4.50 -4.53
C VAL A 21 -11.90 -3.34 -5.46
N ASN A 22 -11.69 -3.61 -6.74
CA ASN A 22 -11.46 -2.56 -7.73
C ASN A 22 -12.80 -1.89 -8.06
N ASP A 23 -13.07 -0.75 -7.45
CA ASP A 23 -14.30 0.03 -7.62
C ASP A 23 -13.99 1.53 -7.67
N ALA A 24 -14.45 2.18 -8.73
CA ALA A 24 -14.18 3.60 -8.95
C ALA A 24 -14.93 4.52 -7.98
N SER A 25 -16.11 4.10 -7.51
CA SER A 25 -16.88 4.88 -6.52
C SER A 25 -16.20 4.83 -5.16
N LEU A 26 -15.69 3.66 -4.76
CA LEU A 26 -14.90 3.50 -3.53
C LEU A 26 -13.58 4.29 -3.61
N ALA A 27 -12.89 4.28 -4.76
CA ALA A 27 -11.67 5.07 -4.96
C ALA A 27 -11.95 6.56 -4.80
N ARG A 28 -12.99 7.08 -5.46
CA ARG A 28 -13.40 8.48 -5.34
C ARG A 28 -13.77 8.85 -3.92
N ALA A 29 -14.63 8.05 -3.28
CA ALA A 29 -15.05 8.28 -1.90
C ALA A 29 -13.84 8.29 -0.92
N ALA A 30 -12.84 7.44 -1.17
CA ALA A 30 -11.61 7.43 -0.38
C ALA A 30 -10.83 8.75 -0.51
N PHE A 31 -10.63 9.27 -1.72
CA PHE A 31 -9.98 10.56 -1.93
C PHE A 31 -10.77 11.70 -1.29
N GLU A 32 -12.09 11.76 -1.51
CA GLU A 32 -12.97 12.79 -0.94
C GLU A 32 -12.99 12.76 0.59
N ALA A 33 -12.76 11.60 1.19
CA ALA A 33 -12.66 11.43 2.65
C ALA A 33 -11.29 11.84 3.23
N GLY A 34 -10.26 12.03 2.38
CA GLY A 34 -8.94 12.50 2.79
C GLY A 34 -7.80 11.48 2.63
N ALA A 35 -7.98 10.40 1.86
CA ALA A 35 -6.87 9.57 1.43
C ALA A 35 -5.98 10.35 0.45
N ASP A 36 -4.65 10.23 0.60
CA ASP A 36 -3.67 10.87 -0.27
C ASP A 36 -3.38 10.04 -1.53
N ALA A 37 -3.59 8.73 -1.46
CA ALA A 37 -3.43 7.79 -2.57
C ALA A 37 -4.39 6.60 -2.43
N VAL A 38 -4.63 5.89 -3.53
CA VAL A 38 -5.36 4.60 -3.51
C VAL A 38 -4.52 3.50 -4.13
N LYS A 39 -4.75 2.24 -3.71
CA LYS A 39 -4.11 1.04 -4.25
C LYS A 39 -5.17 0.03 -4.68
N VAL A 40 -5.06 -0.46 -5.91
CA VAL A 40 -5.87 -1.51 -6.52
C VAL A 40 -5.08 -2.82 -6.68
N HIS A 41 -5.72 -3.90 -7.08
CA HIS A 41 -5.11 -5.22 -7.13
C HIS A 41 -5.59 -6.00 -8.36
N ILE A 42 -4.75 -6.84 -8.95
CA ILE A 42 -5.11 -7.81 -9.99
C ILE A 42 -4.40 -9.15 -9.77
N ASN A 43 -4.90 -10.20 -10.41
CA ASN A 43 -4.30 -11.54 -10.45
C ASN A 43 -3.99 -12.14 -9.07
N LEU A 44 -4.86 -11.92 -8.10
CA LEU A 44 -4.68 -12.46 -6.75
C LEU A 44 -6.02 -12.67 -6.02
N HIS A 45 -6.00 -13.56 -5.03
CA HIS A 45 -7.01 -13.57 -3.98
C HIS A 45 -6.65 -12.51 -2.93
N HIS A 46 -7.50 -11.48 -2.78
CA HIS A 46 -7.27 -10.41 -1.82
C HIS A 46 -7.67 -10.84 -0.41
N ALA A 47 -6.72 -11.34 0.37
CA ALA A 47 -6.97 -11.96 1.68
C ALA A 47 -7.80 -11.08 2.64
N ALA A 48 -7.54 -9.78 2.72
CA ALA A 48 -8.29 -8.84 3.56
C ALA A 48 -9.69 -8.52 3.00
N GLY A 49 -9.84 -8.51 1.68
CA GLY A 49 -11.12 -8.31 0.98
C GLY A 49 -11.93 -9.59 0.82
N GLY A 50 -11.29 -10.76 0.82
CA GLY A 50 -11.93 -12.04 0.58
C GLY A 50 -12.48 -12.21 -0.84
N GLU A 51 -11.90 -11.50 -1.82
CA GLU A 51 -12.33 -11.46 -3.21
C GLU A 51 -11.23 -11.96 -4.14
N ASP A 52 -11.61 -12.70 -5.17
CA ASP A 52 -10.73 -13.05 -6.29
C ASP A 52 -10.74 -11.91 -7.30
N LEU A 53 -9.58 -11.29 -7.49
CA LEU A 53 -9.41 -10.16 -8.39
C LEU A 53 -8.77 -10.65 -9.69
N GLY A 54 -9.52 -10.53 -10.78
CA GLY A 54 -9.12 -10.94 -12.13
C GLY A 54 -7.98 -10.11 -12.71
N GLY A 55 -7.68 -10.33 -13.99
CA GLY A 55 -6.59 -9.66 -14.70
C GLY A 55 -6.89 -8.21 -15.07
N TYR A 56 -5.91 -7.59 -15.75
CA TYR A 56 -6.03 -6.18 -16.17
C TYR A 56 -7.21 -5.94 -17.11
N ASP A 57 -7.44 -6.82 -18.07
CA ASP A 57 -8.51 -6.63 -19.06
C ASP A 57 -9.90 -6.69 -18.44
N GLU A 58 -10.11 -7.54 -17.45
CA GLU A 58 -11.36 -7.60 -16.68
C GLU A 58 -11.64 -6.33 -15.88
N ASN A 59 -10.58 -5.60 -15.50
CA ASN A 59 -10.65 -4.37 -14.71
C ASN A 59 -10.45 -3.10 -15.55
N ARG A 60 -10.26 -3.19 -16.87
CA ARG A 60 -9.86 -2.09 -17.75
C ARG A 60 -10.79 -0.88 -17.63
N GLU A 61 -12.11 -1.09 -17.67
CA GLU A 61 -13.10 0.00 -17.60
C GLU A 61 -13.10 0.67 -16.22
N VAL A 62 -12.99 -0.13 -15.17
CA VAL A 62 -12.91 0.37 -13.79
C VAL A 62 -11.62 1.19 -13.59
N PHE A 63 -10.48 0.72 -14.08
CA PHE A 63 -9.23 1.46 -14.02
C PHE A 63 -9.28 2.77 -14.80
N ALA A 64 -9.84 2.75 -16.03
CA ALA A 64 -10.00 3.97 -16.81
C ALA A 64 -10.86 5.02 -16.08
N ARG A 65 -11.86 4.57 -15.32
CA ARG A 65 -12.68 5.45 -14.50
C ARG A 65 -11.93 5.94 -13.27
N ILE A 66 -11.20 5.05 -12.57
CA ILE A 66 -10.36 5.44 -11.41
C ILE A 66 -9.36 6.51 -11.83
N PHE A 67 -8.60 6.30 -12.92
CA PHE A 67 -7.60 7.28 -13.38
C PHE A 67 -8.21 8.64 -13.75
N ARG A 68 -9.39 8.64 -14.34
CA ARG A 68 -10.09 9.90 -14.71
C ARG A 68 -10.58 10.68 -13.47
N GLU A 69 -10.99 9.98 -12.43
CA GLU A 69 -11.61 10.55 -11.23
C GLU A 69 -10.62 10.69 -10.04
N ALA A 70 -9.37 10.21 -10.20
CA ALA A 70 -8.36 10.25 -9.15
C ALA A 70 -7.97 11.68 -8.77
N LEU A 71 -7.91 11.95 -7.48
CA LEU A 71 -7.45 13.22 -6.90
C LEU A 71 -6.01 13.13 -6.35
N GLY A 72 -5.37 11.98 -6.51
CA GLY A 72 -4.01 11.69 -6.07
C GLY A 72 -3.48 10.42 -6.72
N PRO A 73 -2.28 9.97 -6.35
CA PRO A 73 -1.63 8.80 -6.93
C PRO A 73 -2.45 7.53 -6.83
N VAL A 74 -2.37 6.71 -7.89
CA VAL A 74 -2.99 5.39 -7.97
C VAL A 74 -1.90 4.34 -8.11
N GLY A 75 -1.90 3.36 -7.22
CA GLY A 75 -0.99 2.22 -7.26
C GLY A 75 -1.68 0.90 -7.52
N ILE A 76 -0.87 -0.11 -7.84
CA ILE A 76 -1.35 -1.46 -8.13
C ILE A 76 -0.50 -2.54 -7.47
N VAL A 77 -1.14 -3.63 -7.04
CA VAL A 77 -0.50 -4.93 -6.84
C VAL A 77 -0.76 -5.78 -8.08
N PRO A 78 0.27 -6.09 -8.88
CA PRO A 78 0.07 -6.72 -10.19
C PRO A 78 -0.20 -8.23 -10.14
N GLY A 79 -0.03 -8.86 -8.98
CA GLY A 79 -0.28 -10.29 -8.81
C GLY A 79 0.39 -10.90 -7.58
N ALA A 80 -0.05 -12.10 -7.22
CA ALA A 80 0.53 -12.90 -6.16
C ALA A 80 1.46 -13.97 -6.74
N GLY A 81 2.72 -13.61 -6.99
CA GLY A 81 3.76 -14.47 -7.59
C GLY A 81 4.18 -14.06 -8.99
N CYS A 82 5.39 -14.50 -9.38
CA CYS A 82 6.02 -14.09 -10.63
C CYS A 82 5.17 -14.36 -11.89
N GLU A 83 4.53 -15.52 -11.97
CA GLU A 83 3.69 -15.87 -13.12
C GLU A 83 2.46 -14.97 -13.22
N ALA A 84 1.81 -14.69 -12.09
CA ALA A 84 0.64 -13.82 -12.02
C ALA A 84 1.00 -12.39 -12.42
N VAL A 85 2.14 -11.86 -11.96
CA VAL A 85 2.64 -10.53 -12.31
C VAL A 85 2.92 -10.43 -13.82
N MET A 86 3.48 -11.46 -14.43
CA MET A 86 3.83 -11.45 -15.85
C MET A 86 2.65 -11.54 -16.80
N LYS A 87 1.47 -12.01 -16.35
CA LYS A 87 0.27 -12.09 -17.20
C LYS A 87 -0.10 -10.74 -17.83
N ASP A 88 -0.05 -9.68 -17.04
CA ASP A 88 -0.50 -8.35 -17.45
C ASP A 88 0.64 -7.31 -17.36
N ALA A 89 1.91 -7.75 -17.42
CA ALA A 89 3.06 -6.88 -17.20
C ALA A 89 3.11 -5.66 -18.13
N GLU A 90 2.84 -5.85 -19.43
CA GLU A 90 2.87 -4.76 -20.40
C GLU A 90 1.72 -3.76 -20.17
N GLN A 91 0.53 -4.24 -19.86
CA GLN A 91 -0.61 -3.37 -19.53
C GLN A 91 -0.33 -2.56 -18.27
N VAL A 92 0.20 -3.19 -17.22
CA VAL A 92 0.54 -2.51 -15.96
C VAL A 92 1.64 -1.48 -16.16
N LYS A 93 2.70 -1.79 -16.92
CA LYS A 93 3.81 -0.86 -17.20
C LYS A 93 3.36 0.36 -18.00
N THR A 94 2.43 0.18 -18.94
CA THR A 94 1.96 1.25 -19.82
C THR A 94 0.81 2.07 -19.23
N ALA A 95 0.00 1.48 -18.34
CA ALA A 95 -1.09 2.17 -17.67
C ALA A 95 -0.59 3.28 -16.73
N PRO A 96 -1.39 4.33 -16.46
CA PRO A 96 -0.96 5.48 -15.68
C PRO A 96 -0.95 5.26 -14.16
N PHE A 97 -0.53 4.07 -13.72
CA PHE A 97 -0.23 3.85 -12.31
C PHE A 97 1.01 4.63 -11.89
N ASP A 98 0.99 5.19 -10.69
CA ASP A 98 2.10 5.97 -10.11
C ASP A 98 3.06 5.08 -9.33
N PHE A 99 2.58 4.00 -8.72
CA PHE A 99 3.41 3.06 -7.97
C PHE A 99 2.93 1.61 -8.11
N ILE A 100 3.86 0.69 -7.89
CA ILE A 100 3.64 -0.76 -7.89
C ILE A 100 4.06 -1.29 -6.54
N SER A 101 3.13 -1.93 -5.83
CA SER A 101 3.36 -2.62 -4.57
C SER A 101 3.50 -4.12 -4.81
N PHE A 102 4.54 -4.73 -4.26
CA PHE A 102 4.82 -6.15 -4.46
C PHE A 102 5.68 -6.72 -3.35
N TYR A 103 5.51 -8.00 -3.04
CA TYR A 103 6.52 -8.75 -2.30
C TYR A 103 7.74 -8.97 -3.17
N THR A 104 8.94 -8.80 -2.63
CA THR A 104 10.20 -8.89 -3.40
C THR A 104 10.34 -10.19 -4.19
N ALA A 105 9.88 -11.31 -3.61
CA ALA A 105 9.86 -12.61 -4.29
C ALA A 105 8.84 -12.73 -5.44
N HIS A 106 7.90 -11.80 -5.56
CA HIS A 106 6.83 -11.86 -6.57
C HIS A 106 7.11 -11.03 -7.82
N LEU A 107 8.10 -10.14 -7.81
CA LEU A 107 8.41 -9.28 -8.95
C LEU A 107 9.58 -9.88 -9.75
N PRO A 108 9.34 -10.40 -10.97
CA PRO A 108 10.42 -10.88 -11.83
C PRO A 108 11.27 -9.72 -12.32
N THR A 109 12.58 -9.95 -12.50
CA THR A 109 13.50 -8.93 -13.06
C THR A 109 13.09 -8.46 -14.46
N ALA A 110 12.41 -9.30 -15.23
CA ALA A 110 11.84 -8.94 -16.54
C ALA A 110 10.78 -7.82 -16.46
N PHE A 111 10.20 -7.58 -15.28
CA PHE A 111 9.30 -6.45 -15.06
C PHE A 111 10.04 -5.12 -15.03
N LEU A 112 11.33 -5.13 -14.69
CA LEU A 112 12.20 -3.96 -14.67
C LEU A 112 12.81 -3.71 -16.07
N PRO A 113 13.12 -2.45 -16.48
CA PRO A 113 12.81 -1.20 -15.80
C PRO A 113 11.33 -0.80 -15.93
N THR A 114 10.87 -0.01 -15.00
CA THR A 114 9.53 0.58 -15.01
C THR A 114 9.60 2.05 -14.64
N ARG A 115 8.60 2.86 -15.09
CA ARG A 115 8.48 4.28 -14.74
C ARG A 115 7.78 4.52 -13.40
N GLN A 116 7.04 3.53 -12.93
CA GLN A 116 6.33 3.59 -11.67
C GLN A 116 7.31 3.54 -10.48
N CYS A 117 6.94 4.16 -9.37
CA CYS A 117 7.64 3.97 -8.12
C CYS A 117 7.50 2.53 -7.64
N LEU A 118 8.60 1.87 -7.34
CA LEU A 118 8.58 0.53 -6.77
C LEU A 118 8.41 0.63 -5.23
N MET A 119 7.28 0.13 -4.72
CA MET A 119 7.03 -0.04 -3.30
C MET A 119 7.26 -1.51 -2.94
N ALA A 120 8.47 -1.81 -2.48
CA ALA A 120 8.91 -3.16 -2.16
C ALA A 120 8.45 -3.58 -0.77
N ALA A 121 7.68 -4.65 -0.67
CA ALA A 121 7.19 -5.18 0.59
C ALA A 121 8.25 -6.07 1.25
N ALA A 122 8.71 -5.65 2.43
CA ALA A 122 9.44 -6.50 3.35
C ALA A 122 8.46 -7.52 3.95
N ALA A 123 8.84 -8.80 3.94
CA ALA A 123 8.02 -9.90 4.45
C ALA A 123 8.32 -10.20 5.92
N CYS A 124 7.46 -11.04 6.52
CA CYS A 124 7.73 -11.61 7.84
C CYS A 124 9.08 -12.34 7.84
N GLY A 125 9.92 -12.05 8.82
CA GLY A 125 11.27 -12.61 8.90
C GLY A 125 12.33 -11.84 8.10
N PHE A 126 12.02 -10.66 7.58
CA PHE A 126 13.01 -9.78 6.94
C PHE A 126 14.26 -9.60 7.80
N THR A 127 15.39 -9.31 7.16
CA THR A 127 16.62 -8.88 7.84
C THR A 127 16.91 -7.41 7.53
N PRO A 128 17.54 -6.66 8.47
CA PRO A 128 17.99 -5.30 8.20
C PRO A 128 18.90 -5.19 6.97
N ASP A 129 19.79 -6.16 6.78
CA ASP A 129 20.72 -6.18 5.66
C ASP A 129 19.99 -6.32 4.31
N GLU A 130 18.95 -7.19 4.24
CA GLU A 130 18.11 -7.33 3.06
C GLU A 130 17.42 -6.01 2.70
N VAL A 131 16.75 -5.38 3.66
CA VAL A 131 15.99 -4.13 3.41
C VAL A 131 16.92 -2.97 3.02
N SER A 132 18.14 -2.94 3.53
CA SER A 132 19.15 -1.93 3.19
C SER A 132 19.52 -1.93 1.70
N GLN A 133 19.27 -3.05 0.98
CA GLN A 133 19.59 -3.18 -0.46
C GLN A 133 18.48 -2.69 -1.39
N TYR A 134 17.26 -2.48 -0.88
CA TYR A 134 16.11 -2.16 -1.75
C TYR A 134 16.30 -0.87 -2.54
N GLU A 135 16.87 0.18 -1.93
CA GLU A 135 17.15 1.46 -2.59
C GLU A 135 18.12 1.28 -3.78
N ALA A 136 19.21 0.55 -3.58
CA ALA A 136 20.20 0.28 -4.62
C ALA A 136 19.62 -0.51 -5.80
N LEU A 137 18.54 -1.29 -5.57
CA LEU A 137 17.83 -2.06 -6.59
C LEU A 137 16.64 -1.31 -7.20
N GLY A 138 16.46 -0.01 -6.86
CA GLY A 138 15.48 0.86 -7.49
C GLY A 138 14.14 0.97 -6.77
N ALA A 139 14.01 0.43 -5.56
CA ALA A 139 12.83 0.71 -4.74
C ALA A 139 12.81 2.19 -4.30
N GLY A 140 11.63 2.79 -4.31
CA GLY A 140 11.42 4.16 -3.81
C GLY A 140 10.73 4.21 -2.45
N VAL A 141 10.03 3.13 -2.07
CA VAL A 141 9.27 3.02 -0.81
C VAL A 141 9.36 1.58 -0.31
N VAL A 142 9.39 1.40 1.00
CA VAL A 142 9.28 0.08 1.65
C VAL A 142 7.88 -0.09 2.23
N GLU A 143 7.18 -1.16 1.85
CA GLU A 143 5.95 -1.58 2.53
C GLU A 143 6.30 -2.56 3.66
N ALA A 144 5.87 -2.25 4.88
CA ALA A 144 6.13 -3.07 6.07
C ALA A 144 5.11 -4.22 6.20
N SER A 145 5.07 -5.13 5.23
CA SER A 145 4.19 -6.32 5.24
C SER A 145 4.75 -7.45 6.10
N VAL A 146 5.21 -7.12 7.29
CA VAL A 146 6.07 -7.95 8.14
C VAL A 146 5.32 -8.79 9.18
N MET A 147 3.99 -8.69 9.23
CA MET A 147 3.21 -9.46 10.21
C MET A 147 2.85 -10.84 9.66
N PRO A 148 2.98 -11.90 10.48
CA PRO A 148 2.52 -13.23 10.09
C PRO A 148 1.00 -13.27 9.92
N HIS A 149 0.51 -14.10 8.99
CA HIS A 149 -0.92 -14.18 8.66
C HIS A 149 -1.82 -14.49 9.86
N GLU A 150 -1.36 -15.33 10.79
CA GLU A 150 -2.09 -15.69 12.02
C GLU A 150 -2.31 -14.49 12.96
N GLY A 151 -1.58 -13.42 12.72
CA GLY A 151 -1.68 -12.17 13.45
C GLY A 151 -2.58 -11.12 12.83
N TYR A 152 -3.13 -11.37 11.64
CA TYR A 152 -3.98 -10.39 10.95
C TYR A 152 -5.24 -10.07 11.77
N GLY A 153 -5.58 -8.79 11.85
CA GLY A 153 -6.73 -8.29 12.61
C GLY A 153 -6.56 -8.28 14.14
N ARG A 154 -5.45 -8.80 14.69
CA ARG A 154 -5.16 -8.64 16.13
C ARG A 154 -4.79 -7.18 16.42
N PRO A 155 -5.03 -6.68 17.64
CA PRO A 155 -4.59 -5.35 18.05
C PRO A 155 -3.09 -5.16 17.84
N LEU A 156 -2.68 -3.92 17.55
CA LEU A 156 -1.28 -3.55 17.49
C LEU A 156 -0.62 -3.73 18.86
N SER A 157 0.57 -4.30 18.88
CA SER A 157 1.32 -4.55 20.12
C SER A 157 2.62 -3.73 20.17
N PHE A 158 3.20 -3.61 21.36
CA PHE A 158 4.52 -2.98 21.52
C PHE A 158 5.61 -3.73 20.72
N ALA A 159 5.54 -5.07 20.63
CA ALA A 159 6.46 -5.85 19.82
C ALA A 159 6.35 -5.54 18.33
N ASP A 160 5.13 -5.29 17.83
CA ASP A 160 4.94 -4.86 16.44
C ASP A 160 5.58 -3.49 16.18
N LEU A 161 5.46 -2.54 17.13
CA LEU A 161 6.13 -1.22 17.06
C LEU A 161 7.65 -1.35 17.03
N VAL A 162 8.22 -2.27 17.84
CA VAL A 162 9.67 -2.58 17.80
C VAL A 162 10.06 -3.10 16.42
N THR A 163 9.27 -4.00 15.83
CA THR A 163 9.52 -4.54 14.48
C THR A 163 9.49 -3.42 13.43
N TYR A 164 8.50 -2.53 13.46
CA TYR A 164 8.44 -1.37 12.55
C TYR A 164 9.62 -0.40 12.78
N ARG A 165 10.03 -0.21 14.03
CA ARG A 165 11.19 0.64 14.33
C ARG A 165 12.49 0.07 13.75
N LEU A 166 12.72 -1.24 13.91
CA LEU A 166 13.88 -1.92 13.33
C LEU A 166 13.87 -1.81 11.80
N LEU A 167 12.72 -2.03 11.17
CA LEU A 167 12.58 -1.87 9.73
C LEU A 167 12.88 -0.43 9.28
N SER A 168 12.33 0.56 9.95
CA SER A 168 12.55 1.98 9.61
C SER A 168 13.99 2.41 9.77
N GLN A 169 14.74 1.78 10.68
CA GLN A 169 16.17 2.04 10.87
C GLN A 169 17.07 1.34 9.84
N SER A 170 16.52 0.36 9.13
CA SER A 170 17.27 -0.44 8.14
C SER A 170 17.36 0.23 6.76
N THR A 171 16.66 1.33 6.54
CA THR A 171 16.57 1.98 5.22
C THR A 171 16.46 3.49 5.35
N ARG A 172 16.82 4.20 4.28
CA ARG A 172 16.54 5.64 4.11
C ARG A 172 15.23 5.91 3.37
N LEU A 173 14.67 4.86 2.74
CA LEU A 173 13.40 4.97 2.03
C LEU A 173 12.25 5.22 3.00
N PRO A 174 11.19 5.92 2.57
CA PRO A 174 9.95 6.00 3.33
C PRO A 174 9.39 4.61 3.62
N VAL A 175 8.94 4.38 4.85
CA VAL A 175 8.32 3.11 5.27
C VAL A 175 6.82 3.31 5.44
N VAL A 176 6.04 2.53 4.70
CA VAL A 176 4.57 2.50 4.76
C VAL A 176 4.12 1.25 5.50
N VAL A 177 3.32 1.42 6.54
CA VAL A 177 2.73 0.29 7.29
C VAL A 177 1.34 -0.03 6.76
N PRO A 178 1.10 -1.26 6.24
CA PRO A 178 -0.24 -1.73 5.91
C PRO A 178 -0.96 -2.22 7.18
N THR A 179 -2.30 -2.09 7.20
CA THR A 179 -3.10 -2.55 8.34
C THR A 179 -3.29 -4.07 8.37
N GLN A 180 -2.20 -4.81 8.48
CA GLN A 180 -2.21 -6.25 8.78
C GLN A 180 -2.68 -6.49 10.22
N ARG A 181 -2.29 -5.62 11.15
CA ARG A 181 -2.89 -5.51 12.48
C ARG A 181 -4.14 -4.64 12.44
N ARG A 182 -5.02 -4.79 13.42
CA ARG A 182 -6.10 -3.85 13.67
C ARG A 182 -5.49 -2.60 14.33
N ILE A 183 -5.00 -1.69 13.48
CA ILE A 183 -4.46 -0.40 13.88
C ILE A 183 -5.65 0.53 14.14
N GLU A 184 -5.61 1.25 15.24
CA GLU A 184 -6.59 2.27 15.62
C GLU A 184 -6.03 3.69 15.36
N PRO A 185 -6.87 4.72 15.18
CA PRO A 185 -6.38 6.09 15.03
C PRO A 185 -5.48 6.56 16.19
N SER A 186 -5.70 6.06 17.40
CA SER A 186 -4.84 6.32 18.58
C SER A 186 -3.44 5.76 18.47
N ASP A 187 -3.20 4.79 17.57
CA ASP A 187 -1.88 4.17 17.38
C ASP A 187 -0.97 5.01 16.46
N VAL A 188 -1.53 5.98 15.74
CA VAL A 188 -0.84 6.77 14.72
C VAL A 188 0.40 7.48 15.29
N GLU A 189 0.29 8.05 16.49
CA GLU A 189 1.41 8.69 17.17
C GLU A 189 2.56 7.70 17.44
N TYR A 190 2.24 6.47 17.89
CA TYR A 190 3.23 5.44 18.18
C TYR A 190 3.91 4.93 16.90
N LEU A 191 3.15 4.80 15.81
CA LEU A 191 3.72 4.47 14.49
C LEU A 191 4.67 5.56 14.01
N CYS A 192 4.31 6.83 14.16
CA CYS A 192 5.19 7.96 13.85
C CYS A 192 6.49 7.91 14.68
N ARG A 193 6.39 7.65 15.99
CA ARG A 193 7.56 7.47 16.88
C ARG A 193 8.42 6.26 16.49
N ALA A 194 7.82 5.22 15.92
CA ALA A 194 8.53 4.08 15.37
C ALA A 194 9.25 4.38 14.04
N GLY A 195 9.12 5.60 13.49
CA GLY A 195 9.78 6.02 12.25
C GLY A 195 8.98 5.66 10.99
N VAL A 196 7.70 5.32 11.15
CA VAL A 196 6.80 5.05 10.01
C VAL A 196 6.53 6.34 9.26
N SER A 197 6.70 6.32 7.95
CA SER A 197 6.56 7.49 7.06
C SER A 197 5.18 7.59 6.41
N GLY A 198 4.41 6.50 6.35
CA GLY A 198 3.07 6.47 5.76
C GLY A 198 2.22 5.33 6.30
N LEU A 199 0.91 5.49 6.24
CA LEU A 199 -0.05 4.49 6.67
C LEU A 199 -0.91 4.03 5.49
N MET A 200 -1.04 2.71 5.31
CA MET A 200 -1.90 2.14 4.28
C MET A 200 -3.01 1.33 4.95
N ILE A 201 -4.23 1.88 4.92
CA ILE A 201 -5.40 1.24 5.53
C ILE A 201 -6.16 0.39 4.51
N GLY A 202 -6.66 -0.75 4.94
CA GLY A 202 -7.43 -1.69 4.12
C GLY A 202 -8.56 -2.33 4.92
N ALA A 203 -9.22 -3.32 4.34
CA ALA A 203 -10.47 -3.90 4.82
C ALA A 203 -10.47 -4.37 6.29
N ILE A 204 -9.30 -4.70 6.85
CA ILE A 204 -9.17 -5.09 8.27
C ILE A 204 -9.66 -3.98 9.21
N VAL A 205 -9.41 -2.72 8.86
CA VAL A 205 -9.80 -1.56 9.70
C VAL A 205 -10.89 -0.71 9.07
N THR A 206 -11.06 -0.77 7.74
CA THR A 206 -12.06 0.05 7.05
C THR A 206 -13.38 -0.68 6.80
N GLY A 207 -13.38 -2.04 6.89
CA GLY A 207 -14.48 -2.82 6.30
C GLY A 207 -14.49 -2.67 4.77
N LYS A 208 -15.65 -3.02 4.14
CA LYS A 208 -15.77 -3.12 2.67
C LYS A 208 -16.79 -2.16 2.06
N THR A 209 -17.58 -1.46 2.87
CA THR A 209 -18.62 -0.56 2.37
C THR A 209 -18.09 0.87 2.25
N GLU A 210 -18.63 1.64 1.30
CA GLU A 210 -18.27 3.05 1.13
C GLU A 210 -18.34 3.81 2.45
N LYS A 211 -19.47 3.66 3.19
CA LYS A 211 -19.67 4.33 4.47
C LYS A 211 -18.55 4.02 5.46
N THR A 212 -18.22 2.75 5.66
CA THR A 212 -17.20 2.35 6.65
C THR A 212 -15.80 2.78 6.22
N ILE A 213 -15.50 2.77 4.92
CA ILE A 213 -14.24 3.27 4.34
C ILE A 213 -14.10 4.77 4.61
N VAL A 214 -15.13 5.56 4.28
CA VAL A 214 -15.14 7.01 4.50
C VAL A 214 -14.98 7.36 5.99
N ASP A 215 -15.73 6.69 6.87
CA ASP A 215 -15.66 6.93 8.32
C ASP A 215 -14.24 6.62 8.86
N ALA A 216 -13.64 5.49 8.45
CA ALA A 216 -12.29 5.12 8.86
C ALA A 216 -11.24 6.13 8.35
N ILE A 217 -11.26 6.47 7.06
CA ILE A 217 -10.31 7.44 6.47
C ILE A 217 -10.38 8.77 7.23
N ARG A 218 -11.56 9.30 7.51
CA ARG A 218 -11.74 10.54 8.26
C ARG A 218 -11.17 10.45 9.68
N CYS A 219 -11.32 9.30 10.35
CA CYS A 219 -10.75 9.10 11.68
C CYS A 219 -9.22 9.07 11.65
N PHE A 220 -8.63 8.31 10.74
CA PHE A 220 -7.18 8.27 10.57
C PHE A 220 -6.61 9.61 10.11
N ARG A 221 -7.29 10.30 9.18
CA ARG A 221 -6.86 11.63 8.73
C ARG A 221 -6.77 12.62 9.89
N ARG A 222 -7.80 12.70 10.74
CA ARG A 222 -7.76 13.55 11.94
C ARG A 222 -6.61 13.21 12.88
N ALA A 223 -6.32 11.91 13.08
CA ALA A 223 -5.22 11.49 13.93
C ALA A 223 -3.86 11.87 13.34
N ILE A 224 -3.70 11.74 12.02
CA ILE A 224 -2.47 12.15 11.31
C ILE A 224 -2.29 13.67 11.32
N ASP A 225 -3.35 14.43 11.12
CA ASP A 225 -3.31 15.90 11.11
C ASP A 225 -3.03 16.49 12.50
N ALA A 226 -3.23 15.70 13.56
CA ALA A 226 -2.91 16.07 14.94
C ALA A 226 -1.45 15.78 15.35
N LEU A 227 -0.65 15.10 14.48
CA LEU A 227 0.79 14.87 14.73
C LEU A 227 1.58 16.18 14.68
#